data_fc93efd13f87b88e27f8b9d94f27e442
#
_entry.id   fc93efd13f87b88e27f8b9d94f27e442
#
_cell.length_a   1.000
_cell.length_b   1.000
_cell.length_c   1.000
_cell.angle_alpha   90.00
_cell.angle_beta   90.00
_cell.angle_gamma   90.00
#
_symmetry.space_group_name_H-M   'P 1'
#
loop_
_entity.id
_entity.type
_entity.pdbx_description
1 polymer ?
#
loop_
_entity_poly.entity_id
_entity_poly.type
_entity_poly.pdbx_seq_one_letter_code
_entity_poly.pdbx_strand_id
1 'polypeptide(L)'
;MPRISYVPMEVMDDEMRAEMERCARDGTPRPESSAVRAHCPDIFKTFTAYWDATFRQGVLDHATKELARLYITKTTNCQFCGNQRSTTAGLPEYAADELLNFESSDAYDDRQKAALAYAQAIAWGEQDLEGLWSRLNAHFTDAELVELGCFIGLTFGQQSWIRLLEIGHQEYAVDGIDSTAGIAGTAR
;
A
#
# COMPACT_ATOMS: atom_id res chain seq x y z
N MET A 1 6.10 20.49 8.30
CA MET A 1 6.58 19.57 9.37
C MET A 1 5.47 18.60 9.69
N PRO A 2 5.75 17.32 9.88
CA PRO A 2 4.74 16.33 10.18
C PRO A 2 3.98 16.65 11.47
N ARG A 3 2.73 16.22 11.57
CA ARG A 3 1.90 16.42 12.78
C ARG A 3 2.36 15.58 13.98
N ILE A 4 3.03 14.47 13.71
CA ILE A 4 3.70 13.63 14.70
C ILE A 4 5.15 13.52 14.28
N SER A 5 6.09 13.75 15.19
CA SER A 5 7.53 13.71 14.90
C SER A 5 7.98 12.32 14.46
N TYR A 6 9.08 12.26 13.75
CA TYR A 6 9.74 11.01 13.44
C TYR A 6 10.60 10.53 14.61
N VAL A 7 10.52 9.25 14.91
CA VAL A 7 11.44 8.61 15.87
C VAL A 7 12.76 8.36 15.14
N PRO A 8 13.90 8.82 15.67
CA PRO A 8 15.20 8.60 15.05
C PRO A 8 15.64 7.11 15.16
N MET A 9 16.41 6.63 14.16
CA MET A 9 16.82 5.20 14.10
C MET A 9 17.67 4.78 15.30
N GLU A 10 18.42 5.70 15.89
CA GLU A 10 19.33 5.44 17.02
C GLU A 10 18.61 4.93 18.27
N VAL A 11 17.32 5.26 18.44
CA VAL A 11 16.53 4.82 19.58
C VAL A 11 15.66 3.60 19.27
N MET A 12 15.66 3.11 18.03
CA MET A 12 14.95 1.91 17.62
C MET A 12 15.75 0.66 17.97
N ASP A 13 15.07 -0.45 18.26
CA ASP A 13 15.70 -1.75 18.38
C ASP A 13 16.15 -2.33 17.01
N ASP A 14 16.87 -3.44 17.02
CA ASP A 14 17.44 -4.04 15.81
C ASP A 14 16.37 -4.47 14.80
N GLU A 15 15.23 -4.99 15.28
CA GLU A 15 14.11 -5.41 14.43
C GLU A 15 13.48 -4.22 13.72
N MET A 16 13.25 -3.12 14.45
CA MET A 16 12.70 -1.90 13.90
C MET A 16 13.67 -1.26 12.89
N ARG A 17 14.98 -1.22 13.20
CA ARG A 17 16.00 -0.72 12.26
C ARG A 17 16.04 -1.52 10.97
N ALA A 18 16.03 -2.85 11.06
CA ALA A 18 16.00 -3.74 9.89
C ALA A 18 14.76 -3.48 9.01
N GLU A 19 13.60 -3.23 9.63
CA GLU A 19 12.38 -2.87 8.89
C GLU A 19 12.49 -1.49 8.24
N MET A 20 13.08 -0.49 8.91
CA MET A 20 13.29 0.85 8.33
C MET A 20 14.16 0.78 7.07
N GLU A 21 15.24 -0.02 7.11
CA GLU A 21 16.09 -0.26 5.94
C GLU A 21 15.33 -0.95 4.80
N ARG A 22 14.47 -1.92 5.14
CA ARG A 22 13.62 -2.60 4.15
C ARG A 22 12.62 -1.64 3.52
N CYS A 23 11.97 -0.80 4.32
CA CYS A 23 11.07 0.26 3.82
C CYS A 23 11.76 1.18 2.82
N ALA A 24 13.02 1.55 3.08
CA ALA A 24 13.79 2.41 2.18
C ALA A 24 14.11 1.73 0.83
N ARG A 25 14.34 0.41 0.83
CA ARG A 25 14.61 -0.38 -0.39
C ARG A 25 13.34 -0.70 -1.20
N ASP A 26 12.28 -1.12 -0.50
CA ASP A 26 11.08 -1.67 -1.16
C ASP A 26 10.11 -0.58 -1.65
N GLY A 27 10.28 0.66 -1.17
CA GLY A 27 9.46 1.81 -1.58
C GLY A 27 8.10 1.90 -0.91
N THR A 28 7.55 0.79 -0.37
CA THR A 28 6.30 0.79 0.39
C THR A 28 6.27 -0.35 1.42
N PRO A 29 5.93 -0.08 2.72
CA PRO A 29 5.65 1.26 3.26
C PRO A 29 6.89 2.14 3.24
N ARG A 30 6.72 3.45 3.29
CA ARG A 30 7.84 4.39 3.32
C ARG A 30 8.44 4.53 4.72
N PRO A 31 9.76 4.82 4.83
CA PRO A 31 10.42 5.07 6.12
C PRO A 31 9.74 6.15 6.93
N GLU A 32 9.26 7.22 6.30
CA GLU A 32 8.61 8.33 6.98
C GLU A 32 7.37 7.87 7.78
N SER A 33 6.49 7.10 7.16
CA SER A 33 5.30 6.58 7.85
C SER A 33 5.64 5.55 8.92
N SER A 34 6.70 4.78 8.74
CA SER A 34 7.20 3.80 9.71
C SER A 34 7.87 4.48 10.91
N ALA A 35 8.64 5.57 10.69
CA ALA A 35 9.24 6.36 11.75
C ALA A 35 8.19 7.03 12.66
N VAL A 36 7.02 7.39 12.12
CA VAL A 36 5.90 7.85 12.95
C VAL A 36 5.32 6.71 13.80
N ARG A 37 5.13 5.49 13.22
CA ARG A 37 4.64 4.32 13.99
C ARG A 37 5.59 3.91 15.10
N ALA A 38 6.89 4.19 14.96
CA ALA A 38 7.93 3.84 15.92
C ALA A 38 7.75 4.47 17.31
N HIS A 39 6.90 5.48 17.47
CA HIS A 39 6.48 5.95 18.80
C HIS A 39 5.77 4.87 19.63
N CYS A 40 5.21 3.86 18.98
CA CYS A 40 4.60 2.70 19.63
C CYS A 40 5.20 1.42 19.06
N PRO A 41 6.30 0.88 19.64
CA PRO A 41 7.02 -0.27 19.10
C PRO A 41 6.13 -1.50 18.84
N ASP A 42 5.18 -1.79 19.72
CA ASP A 42 4.26 -2.92 19.55
C ASP A 42 3.35 -2.75 18.32
N ILE A 43 2.88 -1.53 18.08
CA ILE A 43 2.08 -1.20 16.88
C ILE A 43 2.96 -1.27 15.63
N PHE A 44 4.20 -0.76 15.70
CA PHE A 44 5.15 -0.85 14.59
C PHE A 44 5.37 -2.31 14.17
N LYS A 45 5.71 -3.19 15.12
CA LYS A 45 5.99 -4.61 14.88
C LYS A 45 4.76 -5.37 14.40
N THR A 46 3.60 -5.16 15.02
CA THR A 46 2.34 -5.79 14.61
C THR A 46 1.93 -5.35 13.21
N PHE A 47 2.06 -4.06 12.90
CA PHE A 47 1.82 -3.56 11.55
C PHE A 47 2.76 -4.20 10.53
N THR A 48 4.07 -4.27 10.83
CA THR A 48 5.06 -4.91 9.96
C THR A 48 4.71 -6.36 9.70
N ALA A 49 4.37 -7.14 10.73
CA ALA A 49 3.99 -8.54 10.59
C ALA A 49 2.72 -8.70 9.72
N TYR A 50 1.72 -7.84 9.91
CA TYR A 50 0.49 -7.89 9.11
C TYR A 50 0.74 -7.44 7.66
N TRP A 51 1.57 -6.42 7.45
CA TRP A 51 1.99 -5.98 6.12
C TRP A 51 2.78 -7.07 5.39
N ASP A 52 3.69 -7.75 6.08
CA ASP A 52 4.41 -8.88 5.52
C ASP A 52 3.46 -10.00 5.06
N ALA A 53 2.51 -10.39 5.92
CA ALA A 53 1.55 -11.46 5.61
C ALA A 53 0.62 -11.12 4.45
N THR A 54 0.17 -9.86 4.34
CA THR A 54 -0.87 -9.48 3.37
C THR A 54 -0.32 -8.83 2.10
N PHE A 55 0.86 -8.21 2.14
CA PHE A 55 1.42 -7.49 0.99
C PHE A 55 2.68 -8.12 0.44
N ARG A 56 3.71 -8.32 1.26
CA ARG A 56 5.02 -8.82 0.77
C ARG A 56 5.02 -10.32 0.48
N GLN A 57 4.22 -11.07 1.21
CA GLN A 57 4.08 -12.53 1.11
C GLN A 57 2.65 -12.89 0.70
N GLY A 58 2.25 -14.12 0.97
CA GLY A 58 0.90 -14.60 0.73
C GLY A 58 0.73 -15.32 -0.60
N VAL A 59 -0.52 -15.56 -0.98
CA VAL A 59 -0.89 -16.37 -2.15
C VAL A 59 -1.27 -15.55 -3.37
N LEU A 60 -1.66 -14.29 -3.17
CA LEU A 60 -2.04 -13.39 -4.25
C LEU A 60 -0.81 -12.73 -4.86
N ASP A 61 -0.82 -12.54 -6.18
CA ASP A 61 0.27 -11.87 -6.87
C ASP A 61 0.43 -10.41 -6.43
N HIS A 62 1.68 -9.96 -6.40
CA HIS A 62 2.03 -8.65 -5.85
C HIS A 62 1.50 -7.48 -6.70
N ALA A 63 1.40 -7.65 -8.02
CA ALA A 63 0.87 -6.63 -8.93
C ALA A 63 -0.61 -6.32 -8.62
N THR A 64 -1.43 -7.36 -8.42
CA THR A 64 -2.85 -7.20 -8.04
C THR A 64 -2.99 -6.46 -6.71
N LYS A 65 -2.17 -6.79 -5.70
CA LYS A 65 -2.15 -6.08 -4.40
C LYS A 65 -1.75 -4.61 -4.57
N GLU A 66 -0.72 -4.34 -5.35
CA GLU A 66 -0.26 -2.97 -5.59
C GLU A 66 -1.32 -2.13 -6.32
N LEU A 67 -2.04 -2.70 -7.31
CA LEU A 67 -3.16 -2.02 -7.96
C LEU A 67 -4.26 -1.65 -6.96
N ALA A 68 -4.67 -2.59 -6.11
CA ALA A 68 -5.66 -2.33 -5.06
C ALA A 68 -5.18 -1.23 -4.09
N ARG A 69 -3.90 -1.26 -3.67
CA ARG A 69 -3.30 -0.24 -2.82
C ARG A 69 -3.35 1.15 -3.47
N LEU A 70 -2.98 1.23 -4.76
CA LEU A 70 -3.01 2.48 -5.52
C LEU A 70 -4.43 3.01 -5.71
N TYR A 71 -5.41 2.12 -5.95
CA TYR A 71 -6.82 2.51 -6.02
C TYR A 71 -7.27 3.19 -4.71
N ILE A 72 -6.94 2.60 -3.57
CA ILE A 72 -7.27 3.17 -2.25
C ILE A 72 -6.66 4.57 -2.07
N THR A 73 -5.48 4.86 -2.65
CA THR A 73 -4.92 6.22 -2.57
C THR A 73 -5.80 7.29 -3.21
N LYS A 74 -6.49 6.91 -4.28
CA LYS A 74 -7.42 7.82 -4.98
C LYS A 74 -8.67 8.07 -4.14
N THR A 75 -9.21 7.04 -3.50
CA THR A 75 -10.42 7.16 -2.65
C THR A 75 -10.15 7.91 -1.34
N THR A 76 -8.98 7.71 -0.73
CA THR A 76 -8.59 8.37 0.52
C THR A 76 -7.97 9.75 0.30
N ASN A 77 -7.68 10.15 -0.94
CA ASN A 77 -6.96 11.37 -1.30
C ASN A 77 -5.62 11.53 -0.54
N CYS A 78 -4.90 10.42 -0.35
CA CYS A 78 -3.60 10.39 0.29
C CYS A 78 -2.50 10.64 -0.75
N GLN A 79 -2.08 11.88 -0.94
CA GLN A 79 -1.02 12.22 -1.92
C GLN A 79 0.31 11.52 -1.61
N PHE A 80 0.71 11.48 -0.33
CA PHE A 80 1.90 10.75 0.10
C PHE A 80 1.82 9.27 -0.33
N CYS A 81 0.69 8.60 -0.04
CA CYS A 81 0.51 7.20 -0.39
C CYS A 81 0.40 6.98 -1.91
N GLY A 82 -0.19 7.93 -2.63
CA GLY A 82 -0.36 7.88 -4.09
C GLY A 82 0.94 8.02 -4.86
N ASN A 83 1.97 8.65 -4.27
CA ASN A 83 3.29 8.78 -4.86
C ASN A 83 4.25 7.63 -4.50
N GLN A 84 3.81 6.65 -3.71
CA GLN A 84 4.59 5.43 -3.44
C GLN A 84 4.37 4.40 -4.54
N ARG A 85 5.44 3.68 -4.86
CA ARG A 85 5.43 2.50 -5.74
C ARG A 85 6.15 1.36 -5.06
N SER A 86 5.60 0.17 -5.12
CA SER A 86 6.35 -1.03 -4.76
C SER A 86 7.38 -1.33 -5.83
N THR A 87 8.66 -1.39 -5.45
CA THR A 87 9.76 -1.70 -6.39
C THR A 87 9.69 -3.14 -6.91
N THR A 88 8.93 -4.00 -6.24
CA THR A 88 8.81 -5.44 -6.55
C THR A 88 7.52 -5.81 -7.29
N ALA A 89 6.56 -4.89 -7.41
CA ALA A 89 5.27 -5.19 -8.06
C ALA A 89 5.35 -5.36 -9.58
N GLY A 90 6.37 -4.78 -10.21
CA GLY A 90 6.55 -4.86 -11.67
C GLY A 90 5.46 -4.16 -12.49
N LEU A 91 4.70 -3.26 -11.88
CA LEU A 91 3.67 -2.50 -12.58
C LEU A 91 4.28 -1.35 -13.38
N PRO A 92 3.84 -1.13 -14.62
CA PRO A 92 4.23 0.06 -15.37
C PRO A 92 3.61 1.31 -14.75
N GLU A 93 4.28 2.46 -14.90
CA GLU A 93 3.84 3.73 -14.28
C GLU A 93 2.42 4.13 -14.71
N TYR A 94 2.08 3.91 -15.99
CA TYR A 94 0.74 4.23 -16.51
C TYR A 94 -0.39 3.40 -15.87
N ALA A 95 -0.07 2.26 -15.23
CA ALA A 95 -1.08 1.47 -14.52
C ALA A 95 -1.73 2.21 -13.33
N ALA A 96 -1.17 3.35 -12.92
CA ALA A 96 -1.75 4.20 -11.88
C ALA A 96 -2.66 5.32 -12.43
N ASP A 97 -2.68 5.54 -13.75
CA ASP A 97 -3.32 6.72 -14.34
C ASP A 97 -4.85 6.55 -14.47
N GLU A 98 -5.30 5.34 -14.82
CA GLU A 98 -6.70 5.05 -15.16
C GLU A 98 -7.48 4.32 -14.05
N LEU A 99 -6.95 4.28 -12.83
CA LEU A 99 -7.53 3.53 -11.71
C LEU A 99 -8.99 3.87 -11.42
N LEU A 100 -9.40 5.13 -11.56
CA LEU A 100 -10.78 5.53 -11.30
C LEU A 100 -11.74 5.19 -12.47
N ASN A 101 -11.19 4.88 -13.64
CA ASN A 101 -11.93 4.48 -14.84
C ASN A 101 -11.64 3.01 -15.22
N PHE A 102 -11.20 2.20 -14.27
CA PHE A 102 -10.69 0.85 -14.52
C PHE A 102 -11.66 -0.05 -15.29
N GLU A 103 -12.97 0.12 -15.10
CA GLU A 103 -13.98 -0.70 -15.78
C GLU A 103 -13.93 -0.55 -17.31
N SER A 104 -13.72 0.67 -17.80
CA SER A 104 -13.65 0.97 -19.24
C SER A 104 -12.24 0.96 -19.81
N SER A 105 -11.23 0.83 -18.98
CA SER A 105 -9.83 0.88 -19.41
C SER A 105 -9.36 -0.47 -19.97
N ASP A 106 -8.59 -0.41 -21.05
CA ASP A 106 -7.89 -1.56 -21.62
C ASP A 106 -6.54 -1.84 -20.93
N ALA A 107 -6.15 -1.02 -19.97
CA ALA A 107 -4.91 -1.19 -19.21
C ALA A 107 -4.97 -2.34 -18.19
N TYR A 108 -6.15 -2.85 -17.89
CA TYR A 108 -6.38 -3.90 -16.89
C TYR A 108 -7.11 -5.08 -17.48
N ASP A 109 -6.66 -6.29 -17.15
CA ASP A 109 -7.39 -7.53 -17.44
C ASP A 109 -8.61 -7.74 -16.52
N ASP A 110 -9.43 -8.75 -16.81
CA ASP A 110 -10.66 -9.01 -16.05
C ASP A 110 -10.40 -9.36 -14.59
N ARG A 111 -9.28 -10.04 -14.29
CA ARG A 111 -8.87 -10.35 -12.91
C ARG A 111 -8.47 -9.09 -12.15
N GLN A 112 -7.70 -8.21 -12.76
CA GLN A 112 -7.30 -6.93 -12.17
C GLN A 112 -8.51 -6.01 -11.96
N LYS A 113 -9.43 -5.96 -12.93
CA LYS A 113 -10.70 -5.23 -12.80
C LYS A 113 -11.56 -5.77 -11.67
N ALA A 114 -11.61 -7.09 -11.47
CA ALA A 114 -12.33 -7.67 -10.33
C ALA A 114 -11.70 -7.28 -8.98
N ALA A 115 -10.37 -7.27 -8.87
CA ALA A 115 -9.67 -6.80 -7.66
C ALA A 115 -9.92 -5.31 -7.38
N LEU A 116 -9.92 -4.48 -8.42
CA LEU A 116 -10.21 -3.04 -8.31
C LEU A 116 -11.67 -2.79 -7.91
N ALA A 117 -12.62 -3.57 -8.45
CA ALA A 117 -14.02 -3.52 -8.02
C ALA A 117 -14.19 -3.93 -6.55
N TYR A 118 -13.42 -4.91 -6.06
CA TYR A 118 -13.42 -5.26 -4.64
C TYR A 118 -12.89 -4.13 -3.75
N ALA A 119 -11.79 -3.49 -4.18
CA ALA A 119 -11.25 -2.33 -3.50
C ALA A 119 -12.25 -1.15 -3.48
N GLN A 120 -12.97 -0.94 -4.59
CA GLN A 120 -14.03 0.05 -4.69
C GLN A 120 -15.16 -0.25 -3.71
N ALA A 121 -15.69 -1.46 -3.72
CA ALA A 121 -16.81 -1.85 -2.85
C ALA A 121 -16.47 -1.65 -1.36
N ILE A 122 -15.26 -2.05 -0.93
CA ILE A 122 -14.81 -1.86 0.45
C ILE A 122 -14.66 -0.36 0.79
N ALA A 123 -14.06 0.43 -0.11
CA ALA A 123 -13.78 1.84 0.14
C ALA A 123 -15.04 2.71 0.15
N TRP A 124 -16.04 2.37 -0.64
CA TRP A 124 -17.24 3.19 -0.84
C TRP A 124 -18.47 2.62 -0.12
N GLY A 125 -18.36 1.42 0.51
CA GLY A 125 -19.45 0.79 1.23
C GLY A 125 -20.62 0.39 0.33
N GLU A 126 -20.33 -0.16 -0.84
CA GLU A 126 -21.36 -0.58 -1.79
C GLU A 126 -22.28 -1.65 -1.20
N GLN A 127 -23.58 -1.59 -1.57
CA GLN A 127 -24.64 -2.41 -1.01
C GLN A 127 -25.04 -3.58 -1.93
N ASP A 128 -24.96 -3.40 -3.24
CA ASP A 128 -25.27 -4.46 -4.22
C ASP A 128 -24.02 -5.28 -4.52
N LEU A 129 -23.91 -6.43 -3.89
CA LEU A 129 -22.71 -7.26 -3.93
C LEU A 129 -22.86 -8.54 -4.77
N GLU A 130 -24.04 -8.85 -5.31
CA GLU A 130 -24.28 -10.15 -5.98
C GLU A 130 -23.43 -10.25 -7.26
N GLY A 131 -23.43 -9.22 -8.10
CA GLY A 131 -22.60 -9.16 -9.31
C GLY A 131 -21.11 -9.12 -8.98
N LEU A 132 -20.71 -8.42 -7.92
CA LEU A 132 -19.33 -8.38 -7.45
C LEU A 132 -18.83 -9.77 -7.05
N TRP A 133 -19.57 -10.52 -6.21
CA TRP A 133 -19.14 -11.84 -5.77
C TRP A 133 -19.07 -12.85 -6.91
N SER A 134 -20.01 -12.80 -7.86
CA SER A 134 -19.94 -13.62 -9.06
C SER A 134 -18.65 -13.39 -9.84
N ARG A 135 -18.27 -12.13 -10.00
CA ARG A 135 -17.04 -11.72 -10.68
C ARG A 135 -15.78 -12.11 -9.91
N LEU A 136 -15.76 -11.91 -8.59
CA LEU A 136 -14.62 -12.28 -7.75
C LEU A 136 -14.36 -13.79 -7.78
N ASN A 137 -15.41 -14.61 -7.60
CA ASN A 137 -15.30 -16.07 -7.59
C ASN A 137 -14.89 -16.65 -8.96
N ALA A 138 -15.06 -15.91 -10.04
CA ALA A 138 -14.59 -16.33 -11.37
C ALA A 138 -13.06 -16.21 -11.51
N HIS A 139 -12.40 -15.39 -10.71
CA HIS A 139 -10.99 -15.04 -10.87
C HIS A 139 -10.11 -15.36 -9.66
N PHE A 140 -10.69 -15.55 -8.48
CA PHE A 140 -9.95 -15.71 -7.22
C PHE A 140 -10.43 -16.90 -6.42
N THR A 141 -9.52 -17.54 -5.71
CA THR A 141 -9.82 -18.52 -4.65
C THR A 141 -10.23 -17.81 -3.37
N ASP A 142 -10.88 -18.54 -2.45
CA ASP A 142 -11.25 -18.03 -1.13
C ASP A 142 -10.03 -17.48 -0.36
N ALA A 143 -8.87 -18.15 -0.47
CA ALA A 143 -7.64 -17.72 0.19
C ALA A 143 -7.14 -16.36 -0.35
N GLU A 144 -7.17 -16.17 -1.67
CA GLU A 144 -6.81 -14.92 -2.32
C GLU A 144 -7.79 -13.79 -1.96
N LEU A 145 -9.09 -14.10 -1.87
CA LEU A 145 -10.12 -13.12 -1.48
C LEU A 145 -9.97 -12.68 -0.01
N VAL A 146 -9.63 -13.59 0.88
CA VAL A 146 -9.34 -13.26 2.29
C VAL A 146 -8.11 -12.37 2.37
N GLU A 147 -7.02 -12.72 1.69
CA GLU A 147 -5.79 -11.92 1.67
C GLU A 147 -6.04 -10.53 1.10
N LEU A 148 -6.70 -10.46 -0.06
CA LEU A 148 -6.99 -9.18 -0.73
C LEU A 148 -7.90 -8.29 0.12
N GLY A 149 -8.98 -8.83 0.68
CA GLY A 149 -9.91 -8.09 1.53
C GLY A 149 -9.25 -7.56 2.80
N CYS A 150 -8.45 -8.39 3.48
CA CYS A 150 -7.66 -8.00 4.64
C CYS A 150 -6.64 -6.90 4.29
N PHE A 151 -5.96 -7.02 3.15
CA PHE A 151 -5.01 -6.03 2.67
C PHE A 151 -5.67 -4.70 2.31
N ILE A 152 -6.80 -4.72 1.60
CA ILE A 152 -7.57 -3.51 1.27
C ILE A 152 -8.03 -2.80 2.54
N GLY A 153 -8.59 -3.53 3.51
CA GLY A 153 -9.05 -2.97 4.79
C GLY A 153 -7.91 -2.32 5.57
N LEU A 154 -6.75 -2.99 5.68
CA LEU A 154 -5.55 -2.44 6.28
C LEU A 154 -5.11 -1.15 5.56
N THR A 155 -5.00 -1.21 4.25
CA THR A 155 -4.53 -0.11 3.41
C THR A 155 -5.46 1.10 3.50
N PHE A 156 -6.78 0.89 3.45
CA PHE A 156 -7.78 1.95 3.56
C PHE A 156 -7.67 2.70 4.90
N GLY A 157 -7.61 1.96 6.02
CA GLY A 157 -7.46 2.55 7.35
C GLY A 157 -6.13 3.29 7.50
N GLN A 158 -5.02 2.68 7.07
CA GLN A 158 -3.70 3.28 7.16
C GLN A 158 -3.55 4.53 6.31
N GLN A 159 -4.02 4.53 5.08
CA GLN A 159 -3.93 5.69 4.20
C GLN A 159 -4.83 6.83 4.66
N SER A 160 -6.02 6.53 5.19
CA SER A 160 -6.90 7.52 5.80
C SER A 160 -6.24 8.24 6.98
N TRP A 161 -5.48 7.51 7.80
CA TRP A 161 -4.70 8.07 8.90
C TRP A 161 -3.46 8.83 8.40
N ILE A 162 -2.63 8.23 7.54
CA ILE A 162 -1.38 8.81 7.03
C ILE A 162 -1.64 10.17 6.36
N ARG A 163 -2.73 10.31 5.64
CA ARG A 163 -3.14 11.58 5.02
C ARG A 163 -3.18 12.74 6.01
N LEU A 164 -3.57 12.46 7.26
CA LEU A 164 -3.72 13.47 8.31
C LEU A 164 -2.38 13.86 8.95
N LEU A 165 -1.30 13.10 8.71
CA LEU A 165 0.01 13.35 9.31
C LEU A 165 0.77 14.48 8.62
N GLU A 166 0.41 14.87 7.41
CA GLU A 166 1.10 15.91 6.61
C GLU A 166 2.60 15.60 6.44
N ILE A 167 2.94 14.32 6.24
CA ILE A 167 4.31 13.87 5.98
C ILE A 167 4.65 13.96 4.49
N GLY A 168 5.90 14.32 4.20
CA GLY A 168 6.44 14.38 2.83
C GLY A 168 7.41 13.24 2.55
N HIS A 169 7.66 12.98 1.27
CA HIS A 169 8.72 12.06 0.84
C HIS A 169 10.10 12.67 1.08
N GLN A 170 11.08 11.82 1.39
CA GLN A 170 12.48 12.19 1.65
C GLN A 170 12.68 13.07 2.91
N GLU A 171 11.69 13.12 3.79
CA GLU A 171 11.81 13.80 5.08
C GLU A 171 12.52 12.95 6.15
N TYR A 172 12.73 11.66 5.88
CA TYR A 172 13.41 10.71 6.78
C TYR A 172 14.50 9.96 6.03
N ALA A 173 15.75 10.18 6.42
CA ALA A 173 16.89 9.48 5.86
C ALA A 173 17.14 8.15 6.57
N VAL A 174 17.50 7.12 5.80
CA VAL A 174 18.01 5.85 6.31
C VAL A 174 19.45 5.74 5.83
N ASP A 175 20.40 5.71 6.78
CA ASP A 175 21.82 5.81 6.51
C ASP A 175 22.31 4.74 5.51
N GLY A 176 23.02 5.18 4.48
CA GLY A 176 23.60 4.29 3.47
C GLY A 176 22.61 3.74 2.44
N ILE A 177 21.33 4.12 2.49
CA ILE A 177 20.31 3.64 1.55
C ILE A 177 19.70 4.83 0.81
N ASP A 178 19.72 4.76 -0.53
CA ASP A 178 18.97 5.69 -1.38
C ASP A 178 17.46 5.43 -1.23
N SER A 179 16.79 6.30 -0.48
CA SER A 179 15.35 6.19 -0.20
C SER A 179 14.47 6.82 -1.30
N THR A 180 15.03 7.14 -2.48
CA THR A 180 14.24 7.58 -3.64
C THR A 180 13.52 6.44 -4.34
N ALA A 181 13.94 5.20 -4.13
CA ALA A 181 13.28 4.02 -4.66
C ALA A 181 11.78 4.00 -4.29
N GLY A 182 10.93 3.67 -5.27
CA GLY A 182 9.49 3.62 -5.08
C GLY A 182 8.80 4.98 -4.90
N ILE A 183 9.41 6.10 -5.30
CA ILE A 183 8.72 7.38 -5.44
C ILE A 183 8.32 7.57 -6.91
N ALA A 184 7.04 7.86 -7.18
CA ALA A 184 6.54 8.08 -8.53
C ALA A 184 7.32 9.20 -9.24
N GLY A 185 7.65 8.99 -10.51
CA GLY A 185 8.41 9.95 -11.32
C GLY A 185 9.92 9.97 -11.07
N THR A 186 10.45 9.13 -10.17
CA THR A 186 11.90 9.00 -9.92
C THR A 186 12.52 7.76 -10.58
N ALA A 187 11.75 7.00 -11.37
CA ALA A 187 12.27 5.87 -12.13
C ALA A 187 13.43 6.31 -13.04
N ARG A 188 14.60 5.71 -12.83
CA ARG A 188 15.78 5.86 -13.69
C ARG A 188 15.74 4.89 -14.86
#